data_684a8d00158d13ae1cc0afb894e2fd90
#
_entry.id   684a8d00158d13ae1cc0afb894e2fd90
#
_cell.length_a   1.000
_cell.length_b   1.000
_cell.length_c   1.000
_cell.angle_alpha   90.00
_cell.angle_beta   90.00
_cell.angle_gamma   90.00
#
_symmetry.space_group_name_H-M   'P 1'
#
loop_
_entity.id
_entity.type
_entity.pdbx_description
1 polymer ?
#
loop_
_entity_poly.entity_id
_entity_poly.type
_entity_poly.pdbx_seq_one_letter_code
_entity_poly.pdbx_strand_id
1 'polypeptide(L)'
;MPIGYIRHKGIRKNDSPIYSHLSKTDYATGCCICMRSNDFIEIGMFDDSFPMYCEDVDLSLRFKEIGKKIFYVPDSKVWHKVSYSIGGEFSINKWKIKQLAKFKLINKHSNSLIMILMFPLLVLLSLIELMLNSLMRWFR
;
A
#
# COMPACT_ATOMS: atom_id res chain seq x y z
N MET A 1 5.29 12.23 4.54
CA MET A 1 5.25 10.84 5.00
C MET A 1 6.57 10.20 4.62
N PRO A 2 7.30 9.54 5.50
CA PRO A 2 8.49 8.82 5.08
C PRO A 2 8.06 7.71 4.12
N ILE A 3 8.57 7.77 2.90
CA ILE A 3 8.28 6.79 1.86
C ILE A 3 8.78 5.43 2.37
N GLY A 4 7.92 4.44 2.43
CA GLY A 4 8.25 3.10 2.94
C GLY A 4 7.42 2.64 4.13
N TYR A 5 6.77 3.54 4.85
CA TYR A 5 5.84 3.17 5.92
C TYR A 5 4.40 3.43 5.51
N ILE A 6 3.78 2.41 4.94
CA ILE A 6 2.37 2.44 4.52
C ILE A 6 1.57 1.68 5.56
N ARG A 7 0.59 2.35 6.18
CA ARG A 7 -0.26 1.76 7.20
C ARG A 7 -1.73 1.99 6.88
N HIS A 8 -2.50 0.91 6.87
CA HIS A 8 -3.95 1.03 6.86
C HIS A 8 -4.45 1.53 8.23
N LYS A 9 -5.25 2.58 8.22
CA LYS A 9 -5.95 3.05 9.42
C LYS A 9 -6.94 1.97 9.86
N GLY A 10 -6.82 1.51 11.11
CA GLY A 10 -7.75 0.52 11.69
C GLY A 10 -7.58 -0.93 11.21
N ILE A 11 -6.50 -1.30 10.51
CA ILE A 11 -6.30 -2.69 10.08
C ILE A 11 -6.39 -3.68 11.26
N ARG A 12 -7.17 -4.76 11.10
CA ARG A 12 -7.42 -5.78 12.13
C ARG A 12 -8.01 -5.22 13.44
N LYS A 13 -8.66 -4.07 13.37
CA LYS A 13 -9.41 -3.49 14.49
C LYS A 13 -10.90 -3.64 14.22
N ASN A 14 -11.67 -3.80 15.28
CA ASN A 14 -13.11 -3.71 15.19
C ASN A 14 -13.53 -2.29 14.82
N ASP A 15 -14.66 -2.17 14.13
CA ASP A 15 -15.27 -0.88 13.86
C ASP A 15 -15.57 -0.15 15.18
N SER A 16 -15.32 1.13 15.22
CA SER A 16 -15.49 1.94 16.41
C SER A 16 -15.76 3.40 16.07
N PRO A 17 -16.31 4.20 16.99
CA PRO A 17 -16.64 5.60 16.75
C PRO A 17 -15.48 6.46 16.24
N ILE A 18 -14.23 6.07 16.51
CA ILE A 18 -13.03 6.78 16.02
C ILE A 18 -12.90 6.70 14.47
N TYR A 19 -13.58 5.76 13.83
CA TYR A 19 -13.59 5.59 12.37
C TYR A 19 -14.87 6.14 11.72
N SER A 20 -15.81 6.73 12.47
CA SER A 20 -17.11 7.19 11.98
C SER A 20 -17.10 8.61 11.39
N HIS A 21 -15.95 9.25 11.28
CA HIS A 21 -15.83 10.61 10.80
C HIS A 21 -15.03 10.72 9.52
N LEU A 22 -15.51 11.57 8.60
CA LEU A 22 -14.76 11.98 7.42
C LEU A 22 -13.39 12.51 7.86
N SER A 23 -12.32 11.95 7.32
CA SER A 23 -10.99 12.36 7.72
C SER A 23 -10.00 12.32 6.56
N LYS A 24 -9.04 13.25 6.57
CA LYS A 24 -7.92 13.23 5.63
C LYS A 24 -7.06 11.99 5.86
N THR A 25 -6.64 11.36 4.78
CA THR A 25 -5.71 10.22 4.80
C THR A 25 -4.55 10.43 3.85
N ASP A 26 -3.49 9.66 4.03
CA ASP A 26 -2.30 9.76 3.18
C ASP A 26 -2.42 8.96 1.89
N TYR A 27 -3.20 7.88 1.88
CA TYR A 27 -3.48 7.13 0.68
C TYR A 27 -4.85 6.44 0.74
N ALA A 28 -5.39 6.09 -0.43
CA ALA A 28 -6.60 5.31 -0.59
C ALA A 28 -6.22 3.89 -1.08
N THR A 29 -6.77 2.87 -0.43
CA THR A 29 -6.54 1.48 -0.85
C THR A 29 -7.32 1.13 -2.10
N GLY A 30 -6.72 0.37 -3.02
CA GLY A 30 -7.31 -0.02 -4.30
C GLY A 30 -8.59 -0.84 -4.20
N CYS A 31 -8.93 -1.37 -3.02
CA CYS A 31 -10.18 -2.14 -2.85
C CYS A 31 -11.45 -1.28 -2.94
N CYS A 32 -11.36 0.02 -2.66
CA CYS A 32 -12.49 0.96 -2.81
C CYS A 32 -11.96 2.39 -2.94
N ILE A 33 -11.85 2.87 -4.17
CA ILE A 33 -11.42 4.23 -4.50
C ILE A 33 -12.49 4.89 -5.37
N CYS A 34 -12.82 6.13 -5.05
CA CYS A 34 -13.64 7.00 -5.89
C CYS A 34 -12.87 8.29 -6.18
N MET A 35 -12.82 8.70 -7.44
CA MET A 35 -12.16 9.91 -7.89
C MET A 35 -12.82 10.46 -9.15
N ARG A 36 -12.54 11.71 -9.50
CA ARG A 36 -12.99 12.28 -10.78
C ARG A 36 -12.17 11.66 -11.91
N SER A 37 -12.84 11.24 -12.98
CA SER A 37 -12.20 10.63 -14.16
C SER A 37 -11.17 11.56 -14.81
N ASN A 38 -11.46 12.86 -14.89
CA ASN A 38 -10.52 13.83 -15.45
C ASN A 38 -9.23 13.92 -14.61
N ASP A 39 -9.33 13.96 -13.28
CA ASP A 39 -8.16 13.97 -12.40
C ASP A 39 -7.33 12.65 -12.56
N PHE A 40 -8.01 11.52 -12.72
CA PHE A 40 -7.36 10.23 -12.93
C PHE A 40 -6.61 10.15 -14.25
N ILE A 41 -7.22 10.65 -15.34
CA ILE A 41 -6.58 10.71 -16.66
C ILE A 41 -5.40 11.68 -16.65
N GLU A 42 -5.58 12.86 -16.06
CA GLU A 42 -4.56 13.92 -15.99
C GLU A 42 -3.27 13.45 -15.32
N ILE A 43 -3.36 12.66 -14.26
CA ILE A 43 -2.17 12.12 -13.57
C ILE A 43 -1.60 10.85 -14.22
N GLY A 44 -2.14 10.39 -15.35
CA GLY A 44 -1.68 9.23 -16.09
C GLY A 44 -2.18 7.89 -15.56
N MET A 45 -3.33 7.86 -14.87
CA MET A 45 -4.01 6.64 -14.42
C MET A 45 -3.14 5.77 -13.49
N PHE A 46 -3.36 4.45 -13.46
CA PHE A 46 -2.46 3.52 -12.80
C PHE A 46 -1.17 3.34 -13.61
N ASP A 47 -0.04 3.22 -12.93
CA ASP A 47 1.24 2.92 -13.55
C ASP A 47 1.35 1.40 -13.77
N ASP A 48 1.35 0.96 -15.02
CA ASP A 48 1.42 -0.46 -15.43
C ASP A 48 2.67 -1.17 -14.89
N SER A 49 3.64 -0.40 -14.48
CA SER A 49 4.84 -0.92 -13.86
C SER A 49 4.61 -1.49 -12.45
N PHE A 50 3.42 -1.27 -11.87
CA PHE A 50 2.94 -1.89 -10.63
C PHE A 50 1.76 -2.82 -10.94
N PRO A 51 2.00 -4.03 -11.48
CA PRO A 51 0.92 -4.93 -11.87
C PRO A 51 0.15 -5.45 -10.64
N MET A 52 0.78 -5.42 -9.47
CA MET A 52 0.17 -5.79 -8.20
C MET A 52 1.00 -5.26 -7.03
N TYR A 53 0.29 -4.75 -6.00
CA TYR A 53 0.82 -4.06 -4.83
C TYR A 53 1.48 -2.71 -5.15
N CYS A 54 1.23 -1.75 -4.29
CA CYS A 54 1.73 -0.38 -4.35
C CYS A 54 1.19 0.48 -5.50
N GLU A 55 0.36 -0.04 -6.41
CA GLU A 55 -0.31 0.72 -7.47
C GLU A 55 -1.22 1.82 -6.90
N ASP A 56 -1.94 1.51 -5.83
CA ASP A 56 -2.82 2.43 -5.12
C ASP A 56 -2.04 3.48 -4.29
N VAL A 57 -0.91 3.09 -3.75
CA VAL A 57 -0.01 3.99 -3.04
C VAL A 57 0.68 4.95 -4.02
N ASP A 58 1.19 4.45 -5.13
CA ASP A 58 1.79 5.25 -6.21
C ASP A 58 0.79 6.29 -6.72
N LEU A 59 -0.42 5.85 -7.04
CA LEU A 59 -1.51 6.72 -7.46
C LEU A 59 -1.79 7.83 -6.43
N SER A 60 -1.88 7.45 -5.16
CA SER A 60 -2.14 8.37 -4.06
C SER A 60 -1.02 9.39 -3.88
N LEU A 61 0.24 8.99 -4.03
CA LEU A 61 1.40 9.89 -3.96
C LEU A 61 1.36 10.90 -5.11
N ARG A 62 1.11 10.47 -6.35
CA ARG A 62 0.98 11.36 -7.50
C ARG A 62 -0.15 12.37 -7.34
N PHE A 63 -1.31 11.97 -6.79
CA PHE A 63 -2.39 12.91 -6.45
C PHE A 63 -1.94 13.96 -5.43
N LYS A 64 -1.17 13.56 -4.42
CA LYS A 64 -0.64 14.50 -3.42
C LYS A 64 0.39 15.46 -4.01
N GLU A 65 1.22 15.02 -4.95
CA GLU A 65 2.22 15.84 -5.65
C GLU A 65 1.58 17.00 -6.41
N ILE A 66 0.39 16.79 -6.98
CA ILE A 66 -0.40 17.85 -7.62
C ILE A 66 -1.34 18.60 -6.66
N GLY A 67 -1.14 18.47 -5.34
CA GLY A 67 -1.87 19.20 -4.31
C GLY A 67 -3.29 18.68 -4.02
N LYS A 68 -3.72 17.57 -4.58
CA LYS A 68 -5.02 16.95 -4.28
C LYS A 68 -5.04 16.35 -2.87
N LYS A 69 -6.21 16.32 -2.27
CA LYS A 69 -6.44 15.77 -0.93
C LYS A 69 -7.17 14.44 -1.03
N ILE A 70 -6.75 13.49 -0.21
CA ILE A 70 -7.38 12.17 -0.11
C ILE A 70 -8.16 12.11 1.21
N PHE A 71 -9.38 11.59 1.15
CA PHE A 71 -10.26 11.47 2.31
C PHE A 71 -10.70 10.04 2.51
N TYR A 72 -10.77 9.65 3.76
CA TYR A 72 -11.48 8.46 4.22
C TYR A 72 -12.96 8.84 4.43
N VAL A 73 -13.86 8.09 3.78
CA VAL A 73 -15.31 8.29 3.84
C VAL A 73 -15.93 7.10 4.57
N PRO A 74 -16.37 7.27 5.83
CA PRO A 74 -16.83 6.15 6.67
C PRO A 74 -18.11 5.47 6.18
N ASP A 75 -18.96 6.21 5.45
CA ASP A 75 -20.22 5.66 4.93
C ASP A 75 -20.02 4.73 3.72
N SER A 76 -18.84 4.80 3.08
CA SER A 76 -18.47 3.89 1.98
C SER A 76 -17.94 2.57 2.55
N LYS A 77 -18.81 1.57 2.67
CA LYS A 77 -18.46 0.25 3.22
C LYS A 77 -18.45 -0.81 2.12
N VAL A 78 -17.38 -1.60 2.07
CA VAL A 78 -17.23 -2.72 1.14
C VAL A 78 -16.75 -3.97 1.86
N TRP A 79 -17.18 -5.12 1.38
CA TRP A 79 -16.68 -6.43 1.81
C TRP A 79 -15.62 -6.91 0.84
N HIS A 80 -14.38 -6.90 1.25
CA HIS A 80 -13.24 -7.28 0.42
C HIS A 80 -12.72 -8.67 0.77
N LYS A 81 -12.82 -9.60 -0.18
CA LYS A 81 -12.21 -10.93 -0.06
C LYS A 81 -10.70 -10.85 -0.25
N VAL A 82 -9.99 -10.57 0.83
CA VAL A 82 -8.53 -10.37 0.80
C VAL A 82 -7.82 -11.60 0.22
N SER A 83 -6.90 -11.39 -0.72
CA SER A 83 -6.03 -12.42 -1.30
C SER A 83 -6.72 -13.56 -2.07
N TYR A 84 -7.99 -13.43 -2.42
CA TYR A 84 -8.72 -14.46 -3.17
C TYR A 84 -8.08 -14.75 -4.53
N SER A 85 -7.65 -13.72 -5.23
CA SER A 85 -7.08 -13.81 -6.59
C SER A 85 -5.66 -14.39 -6.66
N ILE A 86 -4.95 -14.57 -5.54
CA ILE A 86 -3.54 -14.97 -5.53
C ILE A 86 -3.31 -16.22 -4.64
N GLY A 87 -4.31 -17.10 -4.50
CA GLY A 87 -4.10 -18.43 -3.89
C GLY A 87 -3.82 -18.44 -2.38
N GLY A 88 -4.51 -17.63 -1.56
CA GLY A 88 -4.51 -17.76 -0.10
C GLY A 88 -3.57 -16.81 0.67
N GLU A 89 -3.40 -17.04 1.98
CA GLU A 89 -2.81 -16.06 2.90
C GLU A 89 -1.32 -15.76 2.68
N PHE A 90 -0.48 -16.76 2.40
CA PHE A 90 0.96 -16.58 2.20
C PHE A 90 1.54 -17.50 1.13
N SER A 91 2.31 -16.90 0.20
CA SER A 91 3.22 -17.63 -0.67
C SER A 91 4.53 -16.85 -0.85
N ILE A 92 5.64 -17.55 -1.10
CA ILE A 92 6.94 -16.93 -1.39
C ILE A 92 6.85 -16.02 -2.61
N ASN A 93 6.07 -16.40 -3.61
CA ASN A 93 5.87 -15.58 -4.80
C ASN A 93 5.16 -14.26 -4.48
N LYS A 94 4.11 -14.27 -3.65
CA LYS A 94 3.46 -13.05 -3.16
C LYS A 94 4.44 -12.15 -2.43
N TRP A 95 5.22 -12.74 -1.53
CA TRP A 95 6.22 -12.00 -0.77
C TRP A 95 7.21 -11.32 -1.70
N LYS A 96 7.77 -12.05 -2.69
CA LYS A 96 8.69 -11.49 -3.70
C LYS A 96 8.07 -10.33 -4.46
N ILE A 97 6.86 -10.50 -5.01
CA ILE A 97 6.15 -9.45 -5.76
C ILE A 97 5.94 -8.21 -4.87
N LYS A 98 5.53 -8.40 -3.62
CA LYS A 98 5.33 -7.30 -2.66
C LYS A 98 6.64 -6.56 -2.35
N GLN A 99 7.77 -7.27 -2.17
CA GLN A 99 9.06 -6.61 -1.93
C GLN A 99 9.54 -5.83 -3.16
N LEU A 100 9.42 -6.42 -4.36
CA LEU A 100 9.76 -5.73 -5.60
C LEU A 100 8.91 -4.47 -5.82
N ALA A 101 7.60 -4.53 -5.55
CA ALA A 101 6.71 -3.38 -5.65
C ALA A 101 7.08 -2.28 -4.65
N LYS A 102 7.38 -2.64 -3.39
CA LYS A 102 7.86 -1.69 -2.38
C LYS A 102 9.17 -1.02 -2.79
N PHE A 103 10.15 -1.82 -3.25
CA PHE A 103 11.43 -1.30 -3.72
C PHE A 103 11.24 -0.31 -4.87
N LYS A 104 10.41 -0.67 -5.85
CA LYS A 104 10.08 0.17 -7.00
C LYS A 104 9.39 1.47 -6.58
N LEU A 105 8.43 1.40 -5.65
CA LEU A 105 7.74 2.58 -5.11
C LEU A 105 8.72 3.56 -4.48
N ILE A 106 9.63 3.05 -3.65
CA ILE A 106 10.63 3.87 -2.97
C ILE A 106 11.59 4.48 -3.98
N ASN A 107 12.04 3.71 -4.96
CA ASN A 107 12.93 4.21 -6.02
C ASN A 107 12.26 5.31 -6.87
N LYS A 108 10.96 5.20 -7.13
CA LYS A 108 10.20 6.18 -7.90
C LYS A 108 9.99 7.51 -7.16
N HIS A 109 9.69 7.44 -5.85
CA HIS A 109 9.24 8.59 -5.05
C HIS A 109 10.25 9.09 -4.01
N SER A 110 11.47 8.57 -3.96
CA SER A 110 12.51 9.04 -3.05
C SER A 110 13.80 9.47 -3.76
N ASN A 111 14.59 10.29 -3.10
CA ASN A 111 15.89 10.67 -3.60
C ASN A 111 16.86 9.48 -3.57
N SER A 112 17.77 9.41 -4.54
CA SER A 112 18.78 8.35 -4.65
C SER A 112 19.60 8.17 -3.37
N LEU A 113 19.92 9.25 -2.65
CA LEU A 113 20.65 9.17 -1.39
C LEU A 113 19.83 8.44 -0.31
N ILE A 114 18.54 8.76 -0.18
CA ILE A 114 17.64 8.08 0.75
C ILE A 114 17.55 6.60 0.40
N MET A 115 17.49 6.25 -0.89
CA MET A 115 17.49 4.87 -1.34
C MET A 115 18.74 4.10 -0.89
N ILE A 116 19.91 4.67 -1.09
CA ILE A 116 21.20 4.06 -0.69
C ILE A 116 21.22 3.80 0.82
N LEU A 117 20.79 4.75 1.62
CA LEU A 117 20.78 4.64 3.09
C LEU A 117 19.72 3.67 3.61
N MET A 118 18.54 3.63 2.98
CA MET A 118 17.43 2.81 3.44
C MET A 118 17.45 1.39 2.89
N PHE A 119 18.18 1.13 1.81
CA PHE A 119 18.20 -0.17 1.15
C PHE A 119 18.61 -1.33 2.07
N PRO A 120 19.71 -1.25 2.84
CA PRO A 120 20.10 -2.33 3.76
C PRO A 120 19.02 -2.60 4.81
N LEU A 121 18.41 -1.55 5.36
CA LEU A 121 17.33 -1.68 6.35
C LEU A 121 16.09 -2.34 5.75
N LEU A 122 15.71 -1.98 4.53
CA LEU A 122 14.58 -2.59 3.84
C LEU A 122 14.80 -4.07 3.56
N VAL A 123 16.01 -4.44 3.15
CA VAL A 123 16.39 -5.85 2.96
C VAL A 123 16.31 -6.61 4.28
N LEU A 124 16.87 -6.06 5.36
CA LEU A 124 16.82 -6.67 6.69
C LEU A 124 15.38 -6.88 7.17
N LEU A 125 14.54 -5.85 7.10
CA LEU A 125 13.13 -5.94 7.49
C LEU A 125 12.36 -6.95 6.65
N SER A 126 12.67 -7.05 5.37
CA SER A 126 12.09 -8.01 4.45
C SER A 126 12.46 -9.46 4.81
N LEU A 127 13.71 -9.69 5.19
CA LEU A 127 14.17 -11.00 5.67
C LEU A 127 13.52 -11.38 7.00
N ILE A 128 13.39 -10.44 7.93
CA ILE A 128 12.68 -10.66 9.20
C ILE A 128 11.20 -11.01 8.93
N GLU A 129 10.51 -10.30 8.04
CA GLU A 129 9.14 -10.62 7.64
C GLU A 129 9.04 -12.05 7.09
N LEU A 130 9.99 -12.47 6.27
CA LEU A 130 10.05 -13.82 5.72
C LEU A 130 10.24 -14.89 6.80
N MET A 131 11.16 -14.67 7.72
CA MET A 131 11.42 -15.58 8.86
C MET A 131 10.20 -15.72 9.76
N LEU A 132 9.58 -14.61 10.16
CA LEU A 132 8.39 -14.63 11.01
C LEU A 132 7.21 -15.35 10.35
N ASN A 133 6.99 -15.13 9.07
CA ASN A 133 5.95 -15.83 8.30
C ASN A 133 6.26 -17.34 8.19
N SER A 134 7.51 -17.72 8.06
CA SER A 134 7.93 -19.12 8.03
C SER A 134 7.69 -19.80 9.38
N LEU A 135 8.07 -19.14 10.49
CA LEU A 135 7.84 -19.65 11.85
C LEU A 135 6.34 -19.80 12.15
N MET A 136 5.52 -18.82 11.83
CA MET A 136 4.06 -18.90 12.04
C MET A 136 3.40 -20.04 11.26
N ARG A 137 3.99 -20.49 10.17
CA ARG A 137 3.51 -21.70 9.43
C ARG A 137 3.88 -23.00 10.12
N TRP A 138 4.99 -23.03 10.86
CA TRP A 138 5.45 -24.22 11.57
C TRP A 138 4.62 -24.53 12.82
N PHE A 139 3.98 -23.48 13.39
CA PHE A 139 3.12 -23.57 14.57
C PHE A 139 1.60 -23.70 14.26
N ARG A 140 1.22 -23.79 12.98
CA ARG A 140 -0.15 -24.11 12.52
C ARG A 140 -0.23 -25.53 11.98
#